data_6ca825ebe80839a519f864a2c2960434
#
_entry.id   6ca825ebe80839a519f864a2c2960434
#
_cell.length_a   1.000
_cell.length_b   1.000
_cell.length_c   1.000
_cell.angle_alpha   90.00
_cell.angle_beta   90.00
_cell.angle_gamma   90.00
#
_symmetry.space_group_name_H-M   'P 1'
#
loop_
_entity.id
_entity.type
_entity.pdbx_description
1 polymer ?
#
loop_
_entity_poly.entity_id
_entity_poly.type
_entity_poly.pdbx_seq_one_letter_code
_entity_poly.pdbx_strand_id
1 'polypeptide(L)'
;MNIPSHGKYGWLPILYEITKDLNPKKIVEFGPGVGFTTVTIASAIKDLGGDVLVNSYDIWMDKYWGRKENSLKFFEEWGVSQYINLEHLDFYDWIKLPTEDRNFDILYFDIDNNSKKLLE
;
A
#
# COMPACT_ATOMS: atom_id res chain seq x y z
N MET A 1 -14.04 1.67 -13.31
CA MET A 1 -13.02 1.21 -12.35
C MET A 1 -11.79 0.77 -13.11
N ASN A 2 -10.70 1.49 -12.96
CA ASN A 2 -9.43 1.20 -13.65
C ASN A 2 -8.40 0.74 -12.63
N ILE A 3 -8.38 -0.56 -12.36
CA ILE A 3 -7.49 -1.17 -11.38
C ILE A 3 -6.87 -2.44 -11.96
N PRO A 4 -5.72 -2.89 -11.42
CA PRO A 4 -5.10 -4.12 -11.88
C PRO A 4 -6.02 -5.33 -11.72
N SER A 5 -5.89 -6.28 -12.62
CA SER A 5 -6.58 -7.56 -12.54
C SER A 5 -5.54 -8.66 -12.38
N HIS A 6 -5.67 -9.47 -11.34
CA HIS A 6 -4.77 -10.59 -11.10
C HIS A 6 -5.56 -11.73 -10.46
N GLY A 7 -5.43 -12.93 -11.01
CA GLY A 7 -6.21 -14.09 -10.58
C GLY A 7 -6.11 -14.43 -9.09
N LYS A 8 -4.95 -14.12 -8.46
CA LYS A 8 -4.74 -14.31 -7.02
C LYS A 8 -5.46 -13.26 -6.17
N TYR A 9 -5.81 -12.13 -6.73
CA TYR A 9 -6.30 -10.98 -6.00
C TYR A 9 -7.67 -10.55 -6.51
N GLY A 10 -8.60 -11.52 -6.61
CA GLY A 10 -9.97 -11.24 -7.04
C GLY A 10 -10.73 -10.29 -6.12
N TRP A 11 -10.16 -10.00 -4.94
CA TRP A 11 -10.72 -9.07 -3.97
C TRP A 11 -10.31 -7.60 -4.20
N LEU A 12 -9.46 -7.32 -5.19
CA LEU A 12 -9.04 -5.94 -5.47
C LEU A 12 -10.22 -4.99 -5.76
N PRO A 13 -11.25 -5.38 -6.53
CA PRO A 13 -12.41 -4.52 -6.70
C PRO A 13 -13.11 -4.16 -5.39
N ILE A 14 -13.14 -5.07 -4.44
CA ILE A 14 -13.72 -4.84 -3.11
C ILE A 14 -12.88 -3.81 -2.36
N LEU A 15 -11.56 -3.95 -2.39
CA LEU A 15 -10.65 -3.00 -1.77
C LEU A 15 -10.82 -1.59 -2.36
N TYR A 16 -10.96 -1.49 -3.68
CA TYR A 16 -11.22 -0.23 -4.36
C TYR A 16 -12.50 0.43 -3.82
N GLU A 17 -13.61 -0.32 -3.76
CA GLU A 17 -14.88 0.23 -3.31
C GLU A 17 -14.85 0.62 -1.84
N ILE A 18 -14.24 -0.19 -0.98
CA ILE A 18 -14.09 0.13 0.44
C ILE A 18 -13.30 1.43 0.61
N THR A 19 -12.20 1.58 -0.13
CA THR A 19 -11.38 2.78 -0.05
C THR A 19 -12.18 4.02 -0.45
N LYS A 20 -12.95 3.93 -1.52
CA LYS A 20 -13.80 5.03 -1.96
C LYS A 20 -14.85 5.39 -0.92
N ASP A 21 -15.52 4.38 -0.37
CA ASP A 21 -16.58 4.59 0.62
C ASP A 21 -16.04 5.24 1.90
N LEU A 22 -14.86 4.85 2.34
CA LEU A 22 -14.24 5.41 3.53
C LEU A 22 -13.71 6.83 3.31
N ASN A 23 -13.37 7.19 2.07
CA ASN A 23 -12.80 8.49 1.73
C ASN A 23 -11.70 8.89 2.73
N PRO A 24 -10.64 8.08 2.86
CA PRO A 24 -9.65 8.23 3.93
C PRO A 24 -8.78 9.47 3.73
N LYS A 25 -8.24 9.98 4.84
CA LYS A 25 -7.32 11.12 4.83
C LYS A 25 -5.89 10.68 5.10
N LYS A 26 -5.68 9.52 5.71
CA LYS A 26 -4.35 9.00 5.96
C LYS A 26 -4.34 7.48 5.76
N ILE A 27 -3.49 7.02 4.84
CA ILE A 27 -3.40 5.63 4.44
C ILE A 27 -1.99 5.14 4.64
N VAL A 28 -1.85 4.00 5.31
CA VAL A 28 -0.56 3.34 5.53
C VAL A 28 -0.65 1.90 5.03
N GLU A 29 0.36 1.47 4.29
CA GLU A 29 0.46 0.11 3.78
C GLU A 29 1.84 -0.45 4.09
N PHE A 30 1.88 -1.71 4.53
CA PHE A 30 3.14 -2.44 4.71
C PHE A 30 3.14 -3.66 3.82
N GLY A 31 4.26 -3.87 3.09
CA GLY A 31 4.44 -5.03 2.25
C GLY A 31 3.73 -4.95 0.91
N PRO A 32 3.85 -3.84 0.17
CA PRO A 32 3.18 -3.72 -1.13
C PRO A 32 3.65 -4.75 -2.17
N GLY A 33 4.86 -5.30 -2.02
CA GLY A 33 5.41 -6.20 -3.03
C GLY A 33 5.52 -5.52 -4.37
N VAL A 34 4.93 -6.11 -5.41
CA VAL A 34 4.88 -5.49 -6.75
C VAL A 34 4.01 -4.24 -6.75
N GLY A 35 2.92 -4.23 -5.98
CA GLY A 35 2.11 -3.05 -5.82
C GLY A 35 0.66 -3.14 -6.30
N PHE A 36 0.10 -4.35 -6.45
CA PHE A 36 -1.29 -4.49 -6.89
C PHE A 36 -2.27 -3.80 -5.94
N THR A 37 -2.10 -4.01 -4.65
CA THR A 37 -2.94 -3.37 -3.63
C THR A 37 -2.72 -1.87 -3.58
N THR A 38 -1.46 -1.45 -3.67
CA THR A 38 -1.08 -0.04 -3.68
C THR A 38 -1.75 0.71 -4.83
N VAL A 39 -1.66 0.15 -6.04
CA VAL A 39 -2.29 0.76 -7.23
C VAL A 39 -3.80 0.82 -7.06
N THR A 40 -4.40 -0.22 -6.50
CA THR A 40 -5.85 -0.27 -6.28
C THR A 40 -6.32 0.84 -5.33
N ILE A 41 -5.64 1.00 -4.20
CA ILE A 41 -5.95 2.07 -3.24
C ILE A 41 -5.71 3.44 -3.88
N ALA A 42 -4.57 3.62 -4.54
CA ALA A 42 -4.23 4.89 -5.19
C ALA A 42 -5.23 5.24 -6.30
N SER A 43 -5.73 4.26 -7.04
CA SER A 43 -6.74 4.47 -8.06
C SER A 43 -8.06 4.96 -7.47
N ALA A 44 -8.44 4.44 -6.31
CA ALA A 44 -9.61 4.91 -5.58
C ALA A 44 -9.45 6.36 -5.15
N ILE A 45 -8.28 6.72 -4.63
CA ILE A 45 -7.97 8.10 -4.23
C ILE A 45 -8.02 9.04 -5.43
N LYS A 46 -7.43 8.62 -6.56
CA LYS A 46 -7.47 9.38 -7.80
C LYS A 46 -8.93 9.65 -8.24
N ASP A 47 -9.77 8.62 -8.21
CA ASP A 47 -11.15 8.73 -8.63
C ASP A 47 -12.00 9.58 -7.67
N LEU A 48 -11.59 9.69 -6.41
CA LEU A 48 -12.21 10.61 -5.46
C LEU A 48 -11.81 12.07 -5.72
N GLY A 49 -10.81 12.31 -6.55
CA GLY A 49 -10.35 13.66 -6.86
C GLY A 49 -9.53 14.31 -5.75
N GLY A 50 -9.06 13.51 -4.79
CA GLY A 50 -8.29 14.02 -3.67
C GLY A 50 -6.79 14.09 -3.92
N ASP A 51 -6.07 14.57 -2.93
CA ASP A 51 -4.62 14.68 -2.93
C ASP A 51 -3.95 13.85 -1.82
N VAL A 52 -4.70 12.92 -1.27
CA VAL A 52 -4.22 12.02 -0.21
C VAL A 52 -3.15 11.10 -0.77
N LEU A 53 -2.10 10.85 0.01
CA LEU A 53 -1.04 9.92 -0.37
C LEU A 53 -1.26 8.56 0.29
N VAL A 54 -1.00 7.51 -0.50
CA VAL A 54 -0.85 6.16 0.03
C VAL A 54 0.61 6.03 0.49
N ASN A 55 0.82 5.93 1.80
CA ASN A 55 2.16 5.75 2.36
C ASN A 55 2.46 4.27 2.43
N SER A 56 3.26 3.79 1.50
CA SER A 56 3.61 2.37 1.38
C SER A 56 5.04 2.13 1.82
N TYR A 57 5.22 1.13 2.66
CA TYR A 57 6.52 0.80 3.26
C TYR A 57 6.88 -0.66 3.01
N ASP A 58 8.10 -0.90 2.59
CA ASP A 58 8.61 -2.25 2.37
C ASP A 58 10.11 -2.27 2.64
N ILE A 59 10.64 -3.45 2.87
CA ILE A 59 12.07 -3.66 3.03
C ILE A 59 12.68 -4.37 1.80
N TRP A 60 11.84 -4.85 0.87
CA TRP A 60 12.23 -5.51 -0.39
C TRP A 60 13.28 -6.61 -0.22
N MET A 61 13.16 -7.39 0.85
CA MET A 61 14.07 -8.50 1.09
C MET A 61 13.67 -9.75 0.31
N ASP A 62 12.43 -9.83 -0.18
CA ASP A 62 11.96 -10.96 -0.95
C ASP A 62 12.30 -10.76 -2.43
N LYS A 63 13.23 -11.57 -2.92
CA LYS A 63 13.66 -11.52 -4.33
C LYS A 63 12.56 -11.88 -5.32
N TYR A 64 11.50 -12.55 -4.88
CA TYR A 64 10.39 -12.95 -5.77
C TYR A 64 9.46 -11.79 -6.09
N TRP A 65 9.42 -10.78 -5.24
CA TRP A 65 8.49 -9.65 -5.40
C TRP A 65 9.15 -8.43 -6.03
N GLY A 66 10.41 -8.57 -6.46
CA GLY A 66 11.10 -7.55 -7.18
C GLY A 66 11.73 -6.48 -6.28
N ARG A 67 12.08 -5.38 -6.90
CA ARG A 67 12.77 -4.26 -6.25
C ARG A 67 11.89 -3.02 -6.29
N LYS A 68 12.27 -2.03 -5.49
CA LYS A 68 11.57 -0.75 -5.44
C LYS A 68 11.36 -0.15 -6.84
N GLU A 69 12.36 -0.26 -7.69
CA GLU A 69 12.31 0.28 -9.06
C GLU A 69 11.17 -0.34 -9.88
N ASN A 70 10.94 -1.63 -9.70
CA ASN A 70 9.86 -2.32 -10.40
C ASN A 70 8.49 -1.81 -9.96
N SER A 71 8.33 -1.57 -8.66
CA SER A 71 7.09 -1.02 -8.11
C SER A 71 6.84 0.39 -8.61
N LEU A 72 7.88 1.24 -8.61
CA LEU A 72 7.77 2.62 -9.11
C LEU A 72 7.34 2.64 -10.58
N LYS A 73 7.91 1.75 -11.40
CA LYS A 73 7.54 1.63 -12.81
C LYS A 73 6.08 1.20 -12.95
N PHE A 74 5.65 0.25 -12.15
CA PHE A 74 4.27 -0.25 -12.15
C PHE A 74 3.28 0.87 -11.81
N PHE A 75 3.60 1.68 -10.80
CA PHE A 75 2.75 2.82 -10.43
C PHE A 75 2.64 3.83 -11.56
N GLU A 76 3.75 4.08 -12.27
CA GLU A 76 3.77 4.97 -13.41
C GLU A 76 2.91 4.43 -14.54
N GLU A 77 3.01 3.14 -14.84
CA GLU A 77 2.21 2.48 -15.88
C GLU A 77 0.70 2.62 -15.61
N TRP A 78 0.30 2.62 -14.35
CA TRP A 78 -1.10 2.78 -13.98
C TRP A 78 -1.51 4.25 -13.77
N GLY A 79 -0.57 5.17 -13.91
CA GLY A 79 -0.87 6.60 -13.81
C GLY A 79 -1.22 7.08 -12.43
N VAL A 80 -0.68 6.44 -11.39
CA VAL A 80 -1.02 6.76 -9.99
C VAL A 80 0.19 7.14 -9.14
N SER A 81 1.36 7.34 -9.75
CA SER A 81 2.60 7.65 -9.02
C SER A 81 2.47 8.85 -8.07
N GLN A 82 1.73 9.88 -8.47
CA GLN A 82 1.57 11.08 -7.65
C GLN A 82 0.75 10.86 -6.39
N TYR A 83 0.07 9.72 -6.27
CA TYR A 83 -0.75 9.38 -5.11
C TYR A 83 -0.05 8.42 -4.15
N ILE A 84 1.21 8.07 -4.43
CA ILE A 84 1.93 7.04 -3.66
C ILE A 84 3.25 7.59 -3.16
N ASN A 85 3.48 7.43 -1.87
CA ASN A 85 4.79 7.66 -1.25
C ASN A 85 5.36 6.30 -0.87
N LEU A 86 6.40 5.85 -1.58
CA LEU A 86 6.98 4.53 -1.40
C LEU A 86 8.34 4.67 -0.72
N GLU A 87 8.47 4.09 0.47
CA GLU A 87 9.70 4.20 1.27
C GLU A 87 10.16 2.84 1.79
N HIS A 88 11.45 2.74 2.03
CA HIS A 88 12.06 1.61 2.70
C HIS A 88 11.92 1.80 4.20
N LEU A 89 11.04 1.03 4.83
CA LEU A 89 10.83 1.11 6.27
C LEU A 89 10.26 -0.21 6.78
N ASP A 90 10.85 -0.73 7.84
CA ASP A 90 10.36 -1.93 8.52
C ASP A 90 9.20 -1.54 9.45
N PHE A 91 8.16 -2.37 9.47
CA PHE A 91 7.03 -2.20 10.39
C PHE A 91 7.50 -2.06 11.85
N TYR A 92 8.49 -2.85 12.25
CA TYR A 92 8.97 -2.83 13.64
C TYR A 92 9.69 -1.53 13.99
N ASP A 93 10.25 -0.84 13.01
CA ASP A 93 10.81 0.50 13.21
C ASP A 93 9.71 1.55 13.21
N TRP A 94 8.72 1.40 12.33
CA TRP A 94 7.58 2.32 12.28
C TRP A 94 6.80 2.34 13.59
N ILE A 95 6.60 1.18 14.22
CA ILE A 95 5.82 1.08 15.45
C ILE A 95 6.51 1.78 16.64
N LYS A 96 7.80 2.07 16.51
CA LYS A 96 8.58 2.80 17.53
C LYS A 96 8.53 4.31 17.35
N LEU A 97 7.96 4.79 16.26
CA LEU A 97 7.82 6.24 16.02
C LEU A 97 6.86 6.86 17.04
N PRO A 98 6.94 8.19 17.26
CA PRO A 98 5.96 8.87 18.09
C PRO A 98 4.53 8.63 17.62
N THR A 99 3.58 8.63 18.56
CA THR A 99 2.17 8.33 18.26
C THR A 99 1.62 9.24 17.16
N GLU A 100 1.98 10.51 17.14
CA GLU A 100 1.53 11.48 16.13
C GLU A 100 2.01 11.12 14.73
N ASP A 101 3.08 10.31 14.60
CA ASP A 101 3.62 9.88 13.31
C ASP A 101 3.11 8.51 12.90
N ARG A 102 2.23 7.90 13.69
CA ARG A 102 1.71 6.54 13.46
C ARG A 102 0.20 6.49 13.33
N ASN A 103 -0.45 7.58 12.98
CA ASN A 103 -1.90 7.57 12.82
C ASN A 103 -2.28 7.17 11.39
N PHE A 104 -3.49 6.65 11.23
CA PHE A 104 -4.03 6.26 9.94
C PHE A 104 -5.55 6.10 10.02
N ASP A 105 -6.22 6.23 8.88
CA ASP A 105 -7.64 5.87 8.72
C ASP A 105 -7.76 4.48 8.13
N ILE A 106 -6.80 4.12 7.26
CA ILE A 106 -6.69 2.77 6.70
C ILE A 106 -5.26 2.26 6.92
N LEU A 107 -5.16 1.05 7.45
CA LEU A 107 -3.91 0.31 7.52
C LEU A 107 -4.09 -1.00 6.75
N TYR A 108 -3.33 -1.15 5.66
CA TYR A 108 -3.24 -2.41 4.94
C TYR A 108 -1.92 -3.08 5.29
N PHE A 109 -1.99 -4.32 5.73
CA PHE A 109 -0.86 -5.01 6.32
C PHE A 109 -0.68 -6.38 5.68
N ASP A 110 0.37 -6.54 4.88
CA ASP A 110 0.69 -7.78 4.20
C ASP A 110 2.20 -8.01 4.21
N ILE A 111 2.71 -8.36 5.39
CA ILE A 111 4.12 -8.66 5.58
C ILE A 111 4.28 -10.11 6.05
N ASP A 112 5.42 -10.43 6.65
CA ASP A 112 5.73 -11.75 7.14
C ASP A 112 4.60 -12.34 7.99
N ASN A 113 4.10 -13.50 7.63
CA ASN A 113 3.03 -14.22 8.33
C ASN A 113 3.54 -15.08 9.50
N ASN A 114 4.80 -14.91 9.89
CA ASN A 114 5.36 -15.64 11.02
C ASN A 114 4.74 -15.10 12.31
N SER A 115 3.78 -15.82 12.87
CA SER A 115 3.06 -15.40 14.07
C SER A 115 3.98 -15.21 15.27
N LYS A 116 5.06 -15.99 15.37
CA LYS A 116 6.03 -15.84 16.45
C LYS A 116 6.69 -14.46 16.37
N LYS A 117 7.11 -14.06 15.18
CA LYS A 117 7.72 -12.75 14.96
C LYS A 117 6.74 -11.62 15.21
N LEU A 118 5.49 -11.79 14.82
CA LEU A 118 4.45 -10.77 15.00
C LEU A 118 4.10 -10.57 16.49
N LEU A 119 4.31 -11.58 17.32
CA LEU A 119 4.04 -11.50 18.76
C LEU A 119 5.20 -10.92 19.56
N GLU A 120 6.37 -10.80 18.97
CA GLU A 120 7.54 -10.18 19.57
C GLU A 120 7.41 -8.66 19.56
#